data_b17a888e4e286e28768e7b11cd9d6d3b
#
_entry.id   b17a888e4e286e28768e7b11cd9d6d3b
#
_cell.length_a   1.000
_cell.length_b   1.000
_cell.length_c   1.000
_cell.angle_alpha   90.00
_cell.angle_beta   90.00
_cell.angle_gamma   90.00
#
_symmetry.space_group_name_H-M   'P 1'
#
loop_
_entity.id
_entity.type
_entity.pdbx_description
1 polymer ?
#
loop_
_entity_poly.entity_id
_entity_poly.type
_entity_poly.pdbx_seq_one_letter_code
_entity_poly.pdbx_strand_id
1 'polypeptide(L)'
;MNELPKTLIDRFQRRVDYVRLSVTDRCDFRCVYCMAEDMTFIPQKHILTLEEIHEVARAFVELGVRKIRLTGGEPLIRNNILALIEPLGKIPGLDQLVITTNGSQLHRLAGTLRQFGVKRINISLDSLNPRKFRQLTRHGNLDQVLAGIDTAIAADFEQIRINTVILKGRNEDEVLELVDFAQQRGVDIAFIEEMPLGLIDEHDRALSFCSSEELRDRISQKYTLKPLGDPHGHAGPARYFCTGEGSPRVGFISPHSHNFCHLCNRVRVTAEGRLLLCLGNEHSVDLRAVLRDPNYTLFMLKHRIVDAMSTKPERHHFDLNEAPDIVRFMNTTGG
;
A
#
# COMPACT_ATOMS: atom_id res chain seq x y z
N MET A 1 -1.73 -26.84 -26.23
CA MET A 1 -2.04 -25.72 -25.29
C MET A 1 -0.73 -24.98 -25.03
N ASN A 2 -0.63 -23.70 -25.40
CA ASN A 2 0.59 -22.94 -25.12
C ASN A 2 0.78 -22.85 -23.60
N GLU A 3 1.97 -23.19 -23.13
CA GLU A 3 2.33 -23.05 -21.72
C GLU A 3 2.31 -21.56 -21.32
N LEU A 4 1.66 -21.22 -20.22
CA LEU A 4 1.63 -19.84 -19.73
C LEU A 4 3.02 -19.43 -19.22
N PRO A 5 3.41 -18.17 -19.35
CA PRO A 5 4.72 -17.70 -18.91
C PRO A 5 4.84 -17.84 -17.39
N LYS A 6 6.04 -18.22 -16.92
CA LYS A 6 6.39 -18.28 -15.48
C LYS A 6 6.86 -16.92 -14.92
N THR A 7 6.75 -15.86 -15.72
CA THR A 7 7.12 -14.49 -15.35
C THR A 7 6.19 -13.51 -16.05
N LEU A 8 5.58 -12.62 -15.30
CA LEU A 8 4.77 -11.54 -15.85
C LEU A 8 5.69 -10.42 -16.32
N ILE A 9 5.61 -10.10 -17.62
CA ILE A 9 6.36 -9.01 -18.25
C ILE A 9 5.36 -8.13 -19.00
N ASP A 10 5.44 -6.83 -18.83
CA ASP A 10 4.62 -5.88 -19.57
C ASP A 10 5.24 -5.50 -20.92
N ARG A 11 4.52 -4.75 -21.74
CA ARG A 11 4.98 -4.32 -23.08
C ARG A 11 6.22 -3.41 -23.05
N PHE A 12 6.61 -2.89 -21.88
CA PHE A 12 7.81 -2.06 -21.68
C PHE A 12 8.96 -2.87 -21.06
N GLN A 13 8.87 -4.21 -21.08
CA GLN A 13 9.85 -5.14 -20.52
C GLN A 13 10.04 -5.04 -19.00
N ARG A 14 9.08 -4.43 -18.27
CA ARG A 14 9.13 -4.41 -16.81
C ARG A 14 8.58 -5.72 -16.27
N ARG A 15 9.33 -6.35 -15.39
CA ARG A 15 8.89 -7.54 -14.67
C ARG A 15 7.90 -7.15 -13.58
N VAL A 16 6.74 -7.81 -13.56
CA VAL A 16 5.72 -7.65 -12.52
C VAL A 16 5.83 -8.83 -11.54
N ASP A 17 6.47 -8.61 -10.41
CA ASP A 17 6.70 -9.61 -9.35
C ASP A 17 6.04 -9.25 -8.02
N TYR A 18 5.24 -8.17 -8.00
CA TYR A 18 4.57 -7.65 -6.83
C TYR A 18 3.10 -7.35 -7.11
N VAL A 19 2.20 -7.94 -6.33
CA VAL A 19 0.76 -7.63 -6.38
C VAL A 19 0.27 -7.05 -5.04
N ARG A 20 -0.60 -6.05 -5.11
CA ARG A 20 -1.34 -5.52 -3.96
C ARG A 20 -2.78 -6.02 -4.07
N LEU A 21 -3.27 -6.68 -3.03
CA LEU A 21 -4.61 -7.23 -2.95
C LEU A 21 -5.41 -6.43 -1.92
N SER A 22 -6.40 -5.68 -2.37
CA SER A 22 -7.38 -5.04 -1.51
C SER A 22 -8.40 -6.09 -1.07
N VAL A 23 -8.49 -6.35 0.23
CA VAL A 23 -9.41 -7.34 0.78
C VAL A 23 -10.77 -6.75 1.17
N THR A 24 -10.87 -5.43 1.25
CA THR A 24 -12.08 -4.67 1.58
C THR A 24 -11.93 -3.22 1.19
N ASP A 25 -13.01 -2.54 0.91
CA ASP A 25 -13.08 -1.08 0.76
C ASP A 25 -13.40 -0.38 2.08
N ARG A 26 -13.80 -1.13 3.12
CA ARG A 26 -14.16 -0.59 4.43
C ARG A 26 -12.93 -0.25 5.24
N CYS A 27 -13.05 0.82 6.03
CA CYS A 27 -12.01 1.28 6.97
C CYS A 27 -12.71 1.79 8.23
N ASP A 28 -12.08 1.64 9.37
CA ASP A 28 -12.51 2.24 10.64
C ASP A 28 -12.02 3.69 10.80
N PHE A 29 -11.13 4.17 9.91
CA PHE A 29 -10.75 5.57 9.76
C PHE A 29 -11.42 6.20 8.53
N ARG A 30 -11.37 7.56 8.47
CA ARG A 30 -11.84 8.38 7.34
C ARG A 30 -10.82 9.46 7.03
N CYS A 31 -9.59 9.04 6.69
CA CYS A 31 -8.51 10.00 6.45
C CYS A 31 -8.88 10.98 5.34
N VAL A 32 -8.65 12.26 5.60
CA VAL A 32 -9.08 13.40 4.77
C VAL A 32 -8.53 13.36 3.33
N TYR A 33 -7.40 12.72 3.12
CA TYR A 33 -6.77 12.56 1.80
C TYR A 33 -7.12 11.22 1.11
N CYS A 34 -7.83 10.32 1.79
CA CYS A 34 -8.05 8.94 1.33
C CYS A 34 -9.47 8.70 0.82
N MET A 35 -10.49 9.23 1.49
CA MET A 35 -11.90 9.01 1.16
C MET A 35 -12.78 10.13 1.73
N ALA A 36 -13.97 10.30 1.14
CA ALA A 36 -15.00 11.18 1.68
C ALA A 36 -15.50 10.69 3.05
N GLU A 37 -16.00 11.60 3.89
CA GLU A 37 -16.57 11.24 5.19
C GLU A 37 -17.81 10.36 5.03
N ASP A 38 -18.74 10.78 4.17
CA ASP A 38 -19.99 10.06 3.85
C ASP A 38 -19.79 9.04 2.73
N MET A 39 -18.83 8.14 2.93
CA MET A 39 -18.46 7.15 1.91
C MET A 39 -19.51 6.05 1.78
N THR A 40 -20.01 5.83 0.55
CA THR A 40 -20.82 4.66 0.22
C THR A 40 -19.90 3.48 -0.12
N PHE A 41 -20.00 2.40 0.67
CA PHE A 41 -19.19 1.20 0.47
C PHE A 41 -19.81 0.23 -0.52
N ILE A 42 -18.97 -0.55 -1.15
CA ILE A 42 -19.35 -1.58 -2.12
C ILE A 42 -20.24 -2.63 -1.43
N PRO A 43 -21.40 -2.99 -2.03
CA PRO A 43 -22.22 -4.07 -1.50
C PRO A 43 -21.43 -5.39 -1.38
N GLN A 44 -21.63 -6.13 -0.29
CA GLN A 44 -20.86 -7.33 0.01
C GLN A 44 -20.86 -8.37 -1.12
N LYS A 45 -21.97 -8.52 -1.86
CA LYS A 45 -22.09 -9.43 -3.02
C LYS A 45 -21.12 -9.10 -4.17
N HIS A 46 -20.63 -7.87 -4.24
CA HIS A 46 -19.69 -7.40 -5.24
C HIS A 46 -18.22 -7.46 -4.78
N ILE A 47 -17.97 -7.74 -3.50
CA ILE A 47 -16.62 -7.94 -2.96
C ILE A 47 -16.23 -9.40 -3.17
N LEU A 48 -14.94 -9.65 -3.45
CA LEU A 48 -14.39 -11.00 -3.50
C LEU A 48 -14.51 -11.69 -2.14
N THR A 49 -14.82 -12.99 -2.14
CA THR A 49 -14.72 -13.83 -0.95
C THR A 49 -13.25 -14.05 -0.57
N LEU A 50 -12.98 -14.59 0.61
CA LEU A 50 -11.60 -14.88 1.03
C LEU A 50 -10.98 -15.98 0.15
N GLU A 51 -11.79 -16.94 -0.27
CA GLU A 51 -11.41 -18.02 -1.18
C GLU A 51 -11.07 -17.48 -2.57
N GLU A 52 -11.90 -16.56 -3.12
CA GLU A 52 -11.63 -15.90 -4.40
C GLU A 52 -10.33 -15.08 -4.34
N ILE A 53 -10.06 -14.39 -3.23
CA ILE A 53 -8.79 -13.65 -3.03
C ILE A 53 -7.61 -14.61 -2.98
N HIS A 54 -7.75 -15.76 -2.31
CA HIS A 54 -6.71 -16.79 -2.26
C HIS A 54 -6.42 -17.36 -3.65
N GLU A 55 -7.44 -17.64 -4.47
CA GLU A 55 -7.28 -18.10 -5.85
C GLU A 55 -6.54 -17.06 -6.72
N VAL A 56 -6.89 -15.77 -6.57
CA VAL A 56 -6.17 -14.68 -7.25
C VAL A 56 -4.70 -14.66 -6.82
N ALA A 57 -4.44 -14.75 -5.52
CA ALA A 57 -3.07 -14.77 -4.99
C ALA A 57 -2.26 -15.95 -5.56
N ARG A 58 -2.85 -17.16 -5.56
CA ARG A 58 -2.25 -18.37 -6.12
C ARG A 58 -1.93 -18.21 -7.60
N ALA A 59 -2.88 -17.70 -8.40
CA ALA A 59 -2.66 -17.44 -9.82
C ALA A 59 -1.47 -16.50 -10.07
N PHE A 60 -1.35 -15.41 -9.30
CA PHE A 60 -0.22 -14.50 -9.42
C PHE A 60 1.11 -15.14 -9.02
N VAL A 61 1.15 -15.95 -7.95
CA VAL A 61 2.39 -16.61 -7.52
C VAL A 61 2.83 -17.65 -8.55
N GLU A 62 1.90 -18.44 -9.11
CA GLU A 62 2.20 -19.39 -10.20
C GLU A 62 2.68 -18.69 -11.48
N LEU A 63 2.34 -17.41 -11.69
CA LEU A 63 2.84 -16.56 -12.78
C LEU A 63 4.12 -15.81 -12.42
N GLY A 64 4.77 -16.14 -11.29
CA GLY A 64 6.08 -15.60 -10.92
C GLY A 64 6.07 -14.37 -10.03
N VAL A 65 4.92 -13.97 -9.48
CA VAL A 65 4.85 -12.97 -8.43
C VAL A 65 5.46 -13.54 -7.14
N ARG A 66 6.33 -12.77 -6.51
CA ARG A 66 7.08 -13.17 -5.31
C ARG A 66 6.65 -12.40 -4.05
N LYS A 67 5.94 -11.31 -4.24
CA LYS A 67 5.49 -10.43 -3.16
C LYS A 67 4.00 -10.15 -3.24
N ILE A 68 3.29 -10.44 -2.16
CA ILE A 68 1.89 -10.06 -1.99
C ILE A 68 1.79 -9.05 -0.85
N ARG A 69 1.09 -7.95 -1.10
CA ARG A 69 0.70 -7.00 -0.06
C ARG A 69 -0.80 -7.01 0.12
N LEU A 70 -1.24 -7.39 1.30
CA LEU A 70 -2.63 -7.20 1.71
C LEU A 70 -2.85 -5.74 2.11
N THR A 71 -3.96 -5.22 1.63
CA THR A 71 -4.37 -3.84 1.84
C THR A 71 -5.90 -3.75 1.72
N GLY A 72 -6.44 -2.56 1.61
CA GLY A 72 -7.88 -2.34 1.48
C GLY A 72 -8.21 -0.89 1.82
N GLY A 73 -9.38 -0.67 2.42
CA GLY A 73 -9.53 0.38 3.38
C GLY A 73 -8.63 0.03 4.57
N GLU A 74 -9.15 -0.74 5.54
CA GLU A 74 -8.30 -1.37 6.55
C GLU A 74 -8.43 -2.90 6.46
N PRO A 75 -7.38 -3.64 6.07
CA PRO A 75 -7.48 -5.07 5.87
C PRO A 75 -7.79 -5.86 7.14
N LEU A 76 -7.35 -5.38 8.30
CA LEU A 76 -7.49 -6.11 9.57
C LEU A 76 -8.87 -6.02 10.19
N ILE A 77 -9.79 -5.18 9.65
CA ILE A 77 -11.20 -5.18 10.06
C ILE A 77 -12.06 -6.13 9.21
N ARG A 78 -11.52 -6.71 8.13
CA ARG A 78 -12.25 -7.70 7.33
C ARG A 78 -12.58 -8.91 8.20
N ASN A 79 -13.87 -9.29 8.25
CA ASN A 79 -14.30 -10.47 8.99
C ASN A 79 -13.51 -11.71 8.53
N ASN A 80 -13.06 -12.50 9.49
CA ASN A 80 -12.30 -13.75 9.27
C ASN A 80 -10.99 -13.56 8.46
N ILE A 81 -10.39 -12.38 8.47
CA ILE A 81 -9.18 -12.09 7.68
C ILE A 81 -8.03 -13.08 7.97
N LEU A 82 -7.93 -13.60 9.18
CA LEU A 82 -6.91 -14.57 9.55
C LEU A 82 -7.05 -15.90 8.78
N ALA A 83 -8.27 -16.31 8.42
CA ALA A 83 -8.54 -17.48 7.58
C ALA A 83 -8.02 -17.30 6.13
N LEU A 84 -7.79 -16.06 5.68
CA LEU A 84 -7.10 -15.79 4.42
C LEU A 84 -5.59 -15.69 4.62
N ILE A 85 -5.12 -15.02 5.67
CA ILE A 85 -3.69 -14.73 5.86
C ILE A 85 -2.90 -16.04 6.08
N GLU A 86 -3.43 -16.97 6.86
CA GLU A 86 -2.77 -18.24 7.13
C GLU A 86 -2.45 -19.04 5.86
N PRO A 87 -3.40 -19.36 4.96
CA PRO A 87 -3.09 -20.07 3.72
C PRO A 87 -2.25 -19.25 2.75
N LEU A 88 -2.37 -17.90 2.73
CA LEU A 88 -1.50 -17.06 1.90
C LEU A 88 -0.03 -17.20 2.30
N GLY A 89 0.26 -17.20 3.59
CA GLY A 89 1.63 -17.35 4.09
C GLY A 89 2.27 -18.71 3.74
N LYS A 90 1.46 -19.70 3.35
CA LYS A 90 1.87 -21.06 2.98
C LYS A 90 1.93 -21.30 1.47
N ILE A 91 1.60 -20.30 0.61
CA ILE A 91 1.63 -20.49 -0.85
C ILE A 91 3.07 -20.78 -1.30
N PRO A 92 3.32 -21.95 -1.94
CA PRO A 92 4.65 -22.28 -2.45
C PRO A 92 5.11 -21.27 -3.50
N GLY A 93 6.30 -20.71 -3.33
CA GLY A 93 6.88 -19.74 -4.23
C GLY A 93 6.58 -18.27 -3.88
N LEU A 94 5.81 -17.98 -2.84
CA LEU A 94 5.66 -16.66 -2.29
C LEU A 94 6.80 -16.36 -1.31
N ASP A 95 7.62 -15.34 -1.62
CA ASP A 95 8.76 -14.96 -0.77
C ASP A 95 8.35 -13.99 0.35
N GLN A 96 7.41 -13.09 0.05
CA GLN A 96 7.02 -12.02 0.96
C GLN A 96 5.50 -11.81 1.03
N LEU A 97 4.91 -12.17 2.16
CA LEU A 97 3.57 -11.71 2.55
C LEU A 97 3.72 -10.49 3.45
N VAL A 98 3.15 -9.36 3.03
CA VAL A 98 3.26 -8.07 3.73
C VAL A 98 1.90 -7.40 3.87
N ILE A 99 1.72 -6.57 4.90
CA ILE A 99 0.45 -5.86 5.17
C ILE A 99 0.69 -4.37 5.23
N THR A 100 -0.27 -3.58 4.71
CA THR A 100 -0.40 -2.15 5.04
C THR A 100 -1.66 -1.99 5.89
N THR A 101 -1.55 -1.35 7.04
CA THR A 101 -2.62 -1.18 8.03
C THR A 101 -2.57 0.21 8.67
N ASN A 102 -3.70 0.68 9.14
CA ASN A 102 -3.77 1.88 9.99
C ASN A 102 -3.35 1.63 11.45
N GLY A 103 -3.05 0.37 11.80
CA GLY A 103 -2.55 0.00 13.12
C GLY A 103 -3.61 -0.23 14.20
N SER A 104 -4.87 0.13 13.98
CA SER A 104 -5.95 0.05 14.98
C SER A 104 -6.15 -1.35 15.57
N GLN A 105 -5.89 -2.41 14.79
CA GLN A 105 -6.11 -3.79 15.20
C GLN A 105 -4.82 -4.54 15.61
N LEU A 106 -3.64 -3.92 15.45
CA LEU A 106 -2.36 -4.59 15.67
C LEU A 106 -2.14 -5.03 17.11
N HIS A 107 -2.64 -4.27 18.10
CA HIS A 107 -2.54 -4.63 19.51
C HIS A 107 -3.11 -6.03 19.84
N ARG A 108 -4.02 -6.55 18.99
CA ARG A 108 -4.62 -7.89 19.15
C ARG A 108 -4.06 -8.90 18.17
N LEU A 109 -3.62 -8.49 17.00
CA LEU A 109 -3.37 -9.38 15.87
C LEU A 109 -1.89 -9.56 15.53
N ALA A 110 -0.98 -8.68 15.97
CA ALA A 110 0.41 -8.68 15.52
C ALA A 110 1.10 -10.04 15.68
N GLY A 111 0.99 -10.68 16.84
CA GLY A 111 1.59 -12.00 17.09
C GLY A 111 1.06 -13.09 16.13
N THR A 112 -0.25 -13.14 15.92
CA THR A 112 -0.88 -14.11 15.00
C THR A 112 -0.47 -13.85 13.55
N LEU A 113 -0.41 -12.58 13.14
CA LEU A 113 0.05 -12.21 11.79
C LEU A 113 1.48 -12.70 11.54
N ARG A 114 2.36 -12.54 12.52
CA ARG A 114 3.75 -13.03 12.45
C ARG A 114 3.81 -14.55 12.34
N GLN A 115 3.03 -15.26 13.14
CA GLN A 115 2.91 -16.72 13.09
C GLN A 115 2.41 -17.23 11.73
N PHE A 116 1.49 -16.51 11.09
CA PHE A 116 0.93 -16.85 9.78
C PHE A 116 1.81 -16.43 8.60
N GLY A 117 3.06 -16.05 8.85
CA GLY A 117 4.05 -15.79 7.80
C GLY A 117 4.06 -14.36 7.25
N VAL A 118 3.37 -13.41 7.89
CA VAL A 118 3.54 -12.00 7.56
C VAL A 118 4.93 -11.57 7.99
N LYS A 119 5.77 -11.17 7.02
CA LYS A 119 7.16 -10.81 7.29
C LYS A 119 7.36 -9.33 7.59
N ARG A 120 6.57 -8.48 6.95
CA ARG A 120 6.73 -7.02 7.02
C ARG A 120 5.40 -6.32 7.19
N ILE A 121 5.39 -5.26 7.99
CA ILE A 121 4.20 -4.42 8.21
C ILE A 121 4.53 -2.97 7.87
N ASN A 122 3.64 -2.33 7.11
CA ASN A 122 3.60 -0.87 7.00
C ASN A 122 2.43 -0.36 7.84
N ILE A 123 2.69 0.58 8.73
CA ILE A 123 1.69 1.18 9.62
C ILE A 123 1.53 2.65 9.25
N SER A 124 0.31 3.08 8.96
CA SER A 124 0.02 4.49 8.67
C SER A 124 -0.04 5.29 9.95
N LEU A 125 0.77 6.35 10.05
CA LEU A 125 0.81 7.27 11.19
C LEU A 125 1.19 8.66 10.70
N ASP A 126 0.20 9.57 10.64
CA ASP A 126 0.38 10.89 10.03
C ASP A 126 0.68 11.99 11.07
N SER A 127 0.51 11.72 12.36
CA SER A 127 0.76 12.68 13.42
C SER A 127 0.99 11.98 14.77
N LEU A 128 1.82 12.58 15.61
CA LEU A 128 2.02 12.18 17.02
C LEU A 128 1.20 13.03 18.00
N ASN A 129 0.54 14.08 17.49
CA ASN A 129 -0.37 14.91 18.26
C ASN A 129 -1.81 14.34 18.19
N PRO A 130 -2.44 13.96 19.33
CA PRO A 130 -3.77 13.33 19.32
C PRO A 130 -4.86 14.17 18.63
N ARG A 131 -4.79 15.49 18.75
CA ARG A 131 -5.76 16.41 18.12
C ARG A 131 -5.58 16.41 16.61
N LYS A 132 -4.35 16.59 16.11
CA LYS A 132 -4.06 16.57 14.68
C LYS A 132 -4.34 15.20 14.07
N PHE A 133 -3.94 14.12 14.76
CA PHE A 133 -4.25 12.76 14.34
C PHE A 133 -5.75 12.55 14.16
N ARG A 134 -6.56 13.03 15.12
CA ARG A 134 -8.02 12.96 15.01
C ARG A 134 -8.58 13.81 13.88
N GLN A 135 -8.01 14.98 13.62
CA GLN A 135 -8.39 15.83 12.48
C GLN A 135 -8.08 15.18 11.13
N LEU A 136 -6.91 14.54 11.00
CA LEU A 136 -6.49 13.86 9.77
C LEU A 136 -7.26 12.57 9.51
N THR A 137 -7.56 11.79 10.54
CA THR A 137 -8.18 10.46 10.42
C THR A 137 -9.68 10.46 10.66
N ARG A 138 -10.25 11.55 11.19
CA ARG A 138 -11.63 11.76 11.67
C ARG A 138 -12.06 10.80 12.78
N HIS A 139 -11.82 9.51 12.64
CA HIS A 139 -12.26 8.47 13.59
C HIS A 139 -11.12 7.78 14.36
N GLY A 140 -9.85 8.01 13.96
CA GLY A 140 -8.71 7.32 14.54
C GLY A 140 -8.47 7.64 16.02
N ASN A 141 -7.92 6.66 16.75
CA ASN A 141 -7.42 6.81 18.12
C ASN A 141 -5.90 6.60 18.11
N LEU A 142 -5.14 7.66 18.39
CA LEU A 142 -3.67 7.63 18.35
C LEU A 142 -3.09 6.63 19.35
N ASP A 143 -3.58 6.60 20.59
CA ASP A 143 -3.06 5.70 21.63
C ASP A 143 -3.19 4.23 21.23
N GLN A 144 -4.30 3.87 20.54
CA GLN A 144 -4.52 2.53 20.02
C GLN A 144 -3.51 2.18 18.91
N VAL A 145 -3.20 3.13 18.04
CA VAL A 145 -2.19 2.94 16.97
C VAL A 145 -0.79 2.80 17.56
N LEU A 146 -0.43 3.65 18.53
CA LEU A 146 0.86 3.58 19.21
C LEU A 146 1.04 2.24 19.94
N ALA A 147 0.02 1.79 20.68
CA ALA A 147 0.02 0.46 21.31
C ALA A 147 0.14 -0.67 20.26
N GLY A 148 -0.48 -0.49 19.09
CA GLY A 148 -0.35 -1.41 17.95
C GLY A 148 1.07 -1.46 17.41
N ILE A 149 1.76 -0.33 17.29
CA ILE A 149 3.16 -0.25 16.88
C ILE A 149 4.06 -0.96 17.88
N ASP A 150 3.90 -0.68 19.18
CA ASP A 150 4.70 -1.31 20.22
C ASP A 150 4.48 -2.84 20.26
N THR A 151 3.24 -3.31 20.06
CA THR A 151 2.93 -4.74 19.94
C THR A 151 3.55 -5.36 18.68
N ALA A 152 3.57 -4.63 17.56
CA ALA A 152 4.21 -5.10 16.34
C ALA A 152 5.73 -5.23 16.51
N ILE A 153 6.38 -4.29 17.20
CA ILE A 153 7.81 -4.36 17.54
C ILE A 153 8.08 -5.61 18.40
N ALA A 154 7.27 -5.83 19.44
CA ALA A 154 7.40 -7.01 20.30
C ALA A 154 7.16 -8.35 19.58
N ALA A 155 6.39 -8.35 18.47
CA ALA A 155 6.14 -9.54 17.66
C ALA A 155 7.29 -9.89 16.69
N ASP A 156 8.35 -9.10 16.63
CA ASP A 156 9.59 -9.34 15.90
C ASP A 156 9.39 -9.58 14.39
N PHE A 157 8.68 -8.67 13.72
CA PHE A 157 8.60 -8.67 12.27
C PHE A 157 9.98 -8.37 11.65
N GLU A 158 10.28 -8.97 10.50
CA GLU A 158 11.53 -8.70 9.76
C GLU A 158 11.72 -7.23 9.41
N GLN A 159 10.61 -6.49 9.24
CA GLN A 159 10.61 -5.06 9.00
C GLN A 159 9.27 -4.43 9.40
N ILE A 160 9.37 -3.35 10.18
CA ILE A 160 8.24 -2.46 10.45
C ILE A 160 8.58 -1.12 9.81
N ARG A 161 7.61 -0.54 9.10
CA ARG A 161 7.76 0.79 8.52
C ARG A 161 6.53 1.64 8.79
N ILE A 162 6.77 2.83 9.30
CA ILE A 162 5.75 3.87 9.39
C ILE A 162 5.62 4.52 8.02
N ASN A 163 4.40 4.70 7.53
CA ASN A 163 4.07 5.48 6.35
C ASN A 163 3.34 6.74 6.80
N THR A 164 3.78 7.89 6.34
CA THR A 164 3.21 9.19 6.69
C THR A 164 2.93 10.00 5.43
N VAL A 165 1.70 10.43 5.26
CA VAL A 165 1.33 11.43 4.24
C VAL A 165 1.46 12.81 4.86
N ILE A 166 2.26 13.69 4.24
CA ILE A 166 2.46 15.05 4.73
C ILE A 166 1.64 16.02 3.91
N LEU A 167 0.85 16.83 4.62
CA LEU A 167 0.02 17.91 4.09
C LEU A 167 0.45 19.24 4.70
N LYS A 168 0.79 20.22 3.86
CA LYS A 168 1.08 21.60 4.31
C LYS A 168 -0.10 22.20 5.08
N GLY A 169 0.18 22.94 6.13
CA GLY A 169 -0.83 23.54 7.00
C GLY A 169 -1.49 22.53 7.97
N ARG A 170 -1.10 21.25 7.94
CA ARG A 170 -1.70 20.23 8.82
C ARG A 170 -0.71 19.48 9.70
N ASN A 171 0.32 18.84 9.14
CA ASN A 171 1.26 18.01 9.89
C ASN A 171 2.73 18.13 9.43
N GLU A 172 3.05 19.05 8.54
CA GLU A 172 4.42 19.24 8.07
C GLU A 172 5.38 19.75 9.15
N ASP A 173 4.87 20.31 10.23
CA ASP A 173 5.64 20.75 11.39
C ASP A 173 6.12 19.56 12.25
N GLU A 174 5.47 18.39 12.17
CA GLU A 174 5.83 17.19 12.95
C GLU A 174 6.88 16.29 12.27
N VAL A 175 7.41 16.67 11.11
CA VAL A 175 8.32 15.81 10.32
C VAL A 175 9.55 15.37 11.13
N LEU A 176 10.18 16.27 11.89
CA LEU A 176 11.34 15.94 12.73
C LEU A 176 10.96 15.02 13.90
N GLU A 177 9.84 15.28 14.54
CA GLU A 177 9.33 14.46 15.66
C GLU A 177 8.97 13.05 15.19
N LEU A 178 8.40 12.91 13.99
CA LEU A 178 8.10 11.61 13.39
C LEU A 178 9.38 10.83 13.05
N VAL A 179 10.43 11.50 12.58
CA VAL A 179 11.75 10.87 12.38
C VAL A 179 12.32 10.43 13.73
N ASP A 180 12.29 11.29 14.75
CA ASP A 180 12.76 10.97 16.11
C ASP A 180 12.03 9.75 16.68
N PHE A 181 10.70 9.73 16.54
CA PHE A 181 9.86 8.62 16.99
C PHE A 181 10.25 7.30 16.33
N ALA A 182 10.47 7.30 15.01
CA ALA A 182 10.88 6.12 14.27
C ALA A 182 12.27 5.64 14.68
N GLN A 183 13.23 6.56 14.83
CA GLN A 183 14.60 6.28 15.27
C GLN A 183 14.62 5.65 16.67
N GLN A 184 13.91 6.24 17.63
CA GLN A 184 13.84 5.76 19.02
C GLN A 184 13.25 4.34 19.13
N ARG A 185 12.34 3.98 18.21
CA ARG A 185 11.68 2.66 18.19
C ARG A 185 12.37 1.63 17.30
N GLY A 186 13.42 2.01 16.60
CA GLY A 186 14.14 1.11 15.70
C GLY A 186 13.32 0.70 14.47
N VAL A 187 12.36 1.53 14.01
CA VAL A 187 11.50 1.26 12.85
C VAL A 187 11.78 2.24 11.71
N ASP A 188 11.61 1.77 10.48
CA ASP A 188 11.73 2.65 9.31
C ASP A 188 10.58 3.64 9.23
N ILE A 189 10.81 4.79 8.60
CA ILE A 189 9.75 5.74 8.25
C ILE A 189 9.80 6.07 6.76
N ALA A 190 8.64 6.27 6.12
CA ALA A 190 8.56 6.76 4.75
C ALA A 190 7.51 7.86 4.63
N PHE A 191 7.95 9.01 4.16
CA PHE A 191 7.11 10.15 3.81
C PHE A 191 6.56 9.99 2.40
N ILE A 192 5.29 10.29 2.21
CA ILE A 192 4.56 10.05 0.97
C ILE A 192 3.94 11.37 0.50
N GLU A 193 4.24 11.76 -0.72
CA GLU A 193 3.51 12.84 -1.39
C GLU A 193 2.06 12.42 -1.65
N GLU A 194 1.09 13.28 -1.34
CA GLU A 194 -0.32 13.00 -1.60
C GLU A 194 -0.55 12.76 -3.09
N MET A 195 -1.33 11.73 -3.41
CA MET A 195 -1.68 11.39 -4.79
C MET A 195 -3.11 11.87 -5.11
N PRO A 196 -3.37 12.45 -6.30
CA PRO A 196 -4.67 12.98 -6.68
C PRO A 196 -5.63 11.84 -7.07
N LEU A 197 -6.18 11.14 -6.07
CA LEU A 197 -7.13 10.06 -6.23
C LEU A 197 -8.45 10.41 -5.57
N GLY A 198 -9.55 10.15 -6.27
CA GLY A 198 -10.90 10.49 -5.82
C GLY A 198 -11.16 11.99 -5.76
N LEU A 199 -12.43 12.36 -5.80
CA LEU A 199 -12.85 13.74 -5.57
C LEU A 199 -12.88 14.00 -4.07
N ILE A 200 -11.92 14.76 -3.57
CA ILE A 200 -11.79 15.16 -2.17
C ILE A 200 -11.94 16.68 -2.10
N ASP A 201 -12.97 17.13 -1.40
CA ASP A 201 -13.29 18.56 -1.25
C ASP A 201 -12.76 19.16 0.07
N GLU A 202 -12.10 18.35 0.91
CA GLU A 202 -11.62 18.75 2.24
C GLU A 202 -10.45 19.73 2.21
N HIS A 203 -9.70 19.76 1.13
CA HIS A 203 -8.54 20.63 0.95
C HIS A 203 -8.16 20.75 -0.52
N ASP A 204 -7.54 21.87 -0.84
CA ASP A 204 -6.89 22.07 -2.12
C ASP A 204 -5.55 21.32 -2.13
N ARG A 205 -5.44 20.31 -2.98
CA ARG A 205 -4.24 19.48 -3.08
C ARG A 205 -3.01 20.25 -3.53
N ALA A 206 -3.16 21.22 -4.40
CA ALA A 206 -2.04 22.03 -4.86
C ALA A 206 -1.47 22.89 -3.73
N LEU A 207 -2.34 23.44 -2.89
CA LEU A 207 -1.93 24.25 -1.73
C LEU A 207 -1.39 23.40 -0.57
N SER A 208 -1.92 22.19 -0.40
CA SER A 208 -1.48 21.28 0.67
C SER A 208 -0.29 20.39 0.29
N PHE A 209 0.15 20.41 -0.96
CA PHE A 209 1.26 19.62 -1.45
C PHE A 209 2.57 19.98 -0.74
N CYS A 210 3.27 18.94 -0.27
CA CYS A 210 4.60 19.02 0.31
C CYS A 210 5.53 18.08 -0.44
N SER A 211 6.52 18.62 -1.13
CA SER A 211 7.44 17.82 -1.93
C SER A 211 8.43 17.04 -1.05
N SER A 212 8.90 15.93 -1.55
CA SER A 212 9.94 15.14 -0.88
C SER A 212 11.25 15.92 -0.72
N GLU A 213 11.52 16.92 -1.55
CA GLU A 213 12.68 17.80 -1.45
C GLU A 213 12.55 18.72 -0.23
N GLU A 214 11.41 19.43 -0.09
CA GLU A 214 11.12 20.24 1.09
C GLU A 214 11.24 19.46 2.39
N LEU A 215 10.76 18.20 2.39
CA LEU A 215 10.86 17.32 3.57
C LEU A 215 12.31 16.94 3.86
N ARG A 216 13.11 16.63 2.84
CA ARG A 216 14.55 16.32 3.01
C ARG A 216 15.30 17.51 3.57
N ASP A 217 15.05 18.72 3.06
CA ASP A 217 15.69 19.95 3.54
C ASP A 217 15.36 20.19 5.02
N ARG A 218 14.10 20.00 5.39
CA ARG A 218 13.65 20.12 6.79
C ARG A 218 14.32 19.09 7.70
N ILE A 219 14.40 17.82 7.28
CA ILE A 219 15.06 16.75 8.03
C ILE A 219 16.58 17.01 8.11
N SER A 220 17.17 17.57 7.05
CA SER A 220 18.62 17.89 6.99
C SER A 220 19.04 18.99 7.97
N GLN A 221 18.09 19.75 8.54
CA GLN A 221 18.38 20.69 9.63
C GLN A 221 18.86 20.00 10.92
N LYS A 222 18.46 18.74 11.11
CA LYS A 222 18.81 17.95 12.31
C LYS A 222 19.66 16.72 12.02
N TYR A 223 19.45 16.10 10.87
CA TYR A 223 20.06 14.81 10.50
C TYR A 223 20.86 14.91 9.20
N THR A 224 22.02 14.28 9.13
CA THR A 224 22.74 14.08 7.87
C THR A 224 22.14 12.89 7.12
N LEU A 225 21.40 13.15 6.04
CA LEU A 225 20.79 12.10 5.22
C LEU A 225 21.80 11.56 4.20
N LYS A 226 22.24 10.32 4.38
CA LYS A 226 23.11 9.62 3.42
C LYS A 226 22.24 8.70 2.55
N PRO A 227 22.29 8.81 1.20
CA PRO A 227 21.52 7.94 0.34
C PRO A 227 21.91 6.48 0.53
N LEU A 228 20.90 5.61 0.62
CA LEU A 228 21.10 4.17 0.59
C LEU A 228 20.86 3.68 -0.83
N GLY A 229 21.83 2.95 -1.39
CA GLY A 229 21.63 2.20 -2.63
C GLY A 229 20.49 1.19 -2.45
N ASP A 230 19.89 0.76 -3.56
CA ASP A 230 18.98 -0.39 -3.56
C ASP A 230 19.79 -1.66 -3.87
N PRO A 231 20.31 -2.38 -2.85
CA PRO A 231 21.20 -3.53 -3.07
C PRO A 231 20.48 -4.72 -3.70
N HIS A 232 19.14 -4.69 -3.79
CA HIS A 232 18.36 -5.84 -4.24
C HIS A 232 17.45 -5.57 -5.44
N GLY A 233 17.38 -4.34 -6.00
CA GLY A 233 16.54 -4.00 -7.15
C GLY A 233 15.03 -4.24 -6.96
N HIS A 234 14.61 -4.59 -5.75
CA HIS A 234 13.25 -4.94 -5.37
C HIS A 234 12.62 -3.92 -4.42
N ALA A 235 13.29 -2.80 -4.19
CA ALA A 235 12.75 -1.72 -3.41
C ALA A 235 11.47 -1.22 -4.09
N GLY A 236 10.45 -1.02 -3.28
CA GLY A 236 9.22 -0.37 -3.73
C GLY A 236 9.51 1.06 -4.18
N PRO A 237 8.49 1.93 -4.25
CA PRO A 237 8.63 3.30 -4.74
C PRO A 237 9.43 4.25 -3.83
N ALA A 238 9.89 3.79 -2.67
CA ALA A 238 10.59 4.61 -1.71
C ALA A 238 12.08 4.70 -2.03
N ARG A 239 12.61 5.93 -2.06
CA ARG A 239 14.06 6.20 -2.04
C ARG A 239 14.48 6.34 -0.58
N TYR A 240 15.46 5.55 -0.17
CA TYR A 240 15.85 5.47 1.24
C TYR A 240 17.15 6.22 1.52
N PHE A 241 17.20 6.75 2.74
CA PHE A 241 18.37 7.39 3.34
C PHE A 241 18.58 6.84 4.76
N CYS A 242 19.81 6.89 5.26
CA CYS A 242 20.13 6.66 6.66
C CYS A 242 20.62 7.94 7.31
N THR A 243 20.41 8.06 8.63
CA THR A 243 20.84 9.18 9.46
C THR A 243 22.17 8.87 10.19
N GLY A 244 22.58 7.61 10.17
CA GLY A 244 23.80 7.09 10.79
C GLY A 244 23.95 5.60 10.46
N GLU A 245 25.10 5.02 10.80
CA GLU A 245 25.34 3.58 10.60
C GLU A 245 24.42 2.77 11.51
N GLY A 246 23.71 1.77 10.92
CA GLY A 246 22.75 0.95 11.65
C GLY A 246 21.45 1.65 12.04
N SER A 247 21.26 2.93 11.68
CA SER A 247 20.01 3.64 11.99
C SER A 247 18.83 3.17 11.13
N PRO A 248 17.58 3.27 11.64
CA PRO A 248 16.39 3.09 10.84
C PRO A 248 16.39 3.98 9.59
N ARG A 249 15.77 3.49 8.52
CA ARG A 249 15.77 4.17 7.23
C ARG A 249 14.70 5.24 7.16
N VAL A 250 15.03 6.37 6.55
CA VAL A 250 14.10 7.42 6.15
C VAL A 250 13.86 7.31 4.65
N GLY A 251 12.63 7.05 4.26
CA GLY A 251 12.22 6.86 2.87
C GLY A 251 11.37 8.02 2.35
N PHE A 252 11.40 8.24 1.04
CA PHE A 252 10.53 9.20 0.36
C PHE A 252 9.86 8.52 -0.82
N ILE A 253 8.52 8.62 -0.89
CA ILE A 253 7.70 8.13 -1.99
C ILE A 253 7.16 9.36 -2.72
N SER A 254 7.70 9.63 -3.89
CA SER A 254 7.59 10.89 -4.62
C SER A 254 6.92 10.68 -5.99
N PRO A 255 5.61 10.40 -6.04
CA PRO A 255 4.92 10.16 -7.30
C PRO A 255 4.87 11.40 -8.22
N HIS A 256 4.93 12.59 -7.65
CA HIS A 256 4.94 13.86 -8.40
C HIS A 256 6.36 14.35 -8.68
N SER A 257 7.13 14.61 -7.61
CA SER A 257 8.42 15.26 -7.75
C SER A 257 9.52 14.34 -8.30
N HIS A 258 9.36 13.02 -8.20
CA HIS A 258 10.30 12.04 -8.73
C HIS A 258 9.61 10.75 -9.18
N ASN A 259 9.10 10.77 -10.40
CA ASN A 259 8.39 9.63 -10.99
C ASN A 259 9.33 8.41 -11.15
N PHE A 260 8.85 7.25 -10.69
CA PHE A 260 9.56 5.96 -10.71
C PHE A 260 8.86 4.91 -11.58
N CYS A 261 8.02 5.31 -12.53
CA CYS A 261 7.21 4.40 -13.35
C CYS A 261 8.05 3.45 -14.20
N HIS A 262 9.23 3.85 -14.64
CA HIS A 262 10.15 3.01 -15.41
C HIS A 262 10.63 1.76 -14.62
N LEU A 263 10.59 1.81 -13.27
CA LEU A 263 10.93 0.70 -12.38
C LEU A 263 9.69 -0.01 -11.82
N CYS A 264 8.48 0.28 -12.33
CA CYS A 264 7.24 -0.20 -11.75
C CYS A 264 7.04 -1.70 -11.97
N ASN A 265 7.26 -2.49 -10.92
CA ASN A 265 7.14 -3.94 -10.88
C ASN A 265 5.79 -4.44 -10.33
N ARG A 266 4.76 -3.57 -10.21
CA ARG A 266 3.55 -3.90 -9.45
C ARG A 266 2.26 -3.68 -10.21
N VAL A 267 1.25 -4.45 -9.80
CA VAL A 267 -0.16 -4.29 -10.15
C VAL A 267 -1.02 -4.35 -8.88
N ARG A 268 -2.31 -4.03 -9.00
CA ARG A 268 -3.24 -4.04 -7.88
C ARG A 268 -4.51 -4.81 -8.25
N VAL A 269 -5.12 -5.46 -7.28
CA VAL A 269 -6.47 -6.01 -7.40
C VAL A 269 -7.34 -5.34 -6.36
N THR A 270 -8.44 -4.73 -6.78
CA THR A 270 -9.41 -4.09 -5.89
C THR A 270 -10.21 -5.12 -5.11
N ALA A 271 -10.91 -4.69 -4.06
CA ALA A 271 -11.81 -5.56 -3.30
C ALA A 271 -12.93 -6.20 -4.16
N GLU A 272 -13.28 -5.56 -5.29
CA GLU A 272 -14.25 -6.10 -6.26
C GLU A 272 -13.64 -7.07 -7.28
N GLY A 273 -12.33 -7.31 -7.23
CA GLY A 273 -11.65 -8.17 -8.19
C GLY A 273 -11.29 -7.49 -9.52
N ARG A 274 -11.17 -6.14 -9.54
CA ARG A 274 -10.67 -5.40 -10.70
C ARG A 274 -9.14 -5.37 -10.65
N LEU A 275 -8.49 -5.90 -11.69
CA LEU A 275 -7.04 -5.81 -11.87
C LEU A 275 -6.68 -4.45 -12.45
N LEU A 276 -6.04 -3.60 -11.65
CA LEU A 276 -5.50 -2.31 -12.03
C LEU A 276 -4.01 -2.44 -12.33
N LEU A 277 -3.62 -2.07 -13.52
CA LEU A 277 -2.23 -2.16 -13.98
C LEU A 277 -1.39 -0.95 -13.59
N CYS A 278 -2.06 0.18 -13.28
CA CYS A 278 -1.47 1.39 -12.76
C CYS A 278 -2.44 2.05 -11.76
N LEU A 279 -1.92 2.66 -10.71
CA LEU A 279 -2.73 3.39 -9.74
C LEU A 279 -3.34 4.66 -10.36
N GLY A 280 -2.55 5.38 -11.15
CA GLY A 280 -2.95 6.60 -11.85
C GLY A 280 -3.57 6.33 -13.22
N ASN A 281 -4.42 5.30 -13.34
CA ASN A 281 -5.16 5.00 -14.57
C ASN A 281 -6.44 4.23 -14.23
N GLU A 282 -7.56 4.57 -14.89
CA GLU A 282 -8.87 3.94 -14.65
C GLU A 282 -9.03 2.58 -15.36
N HIS A 283 -8.18 2.26 -16.35
CA HIS A 283 -8.29 0.98 -17.03
C HIS A 283 -8.06 -0.20 -16.09
N SER A 284 -8.97 -1.14 -16.13
CA SER A 284 -8.95 -2.32 -15.29
C SER A 284 -9.53 -3.54 -16.00
N VAL A 285 -9.11 -4.72 -15.57
CA VAL A 285 -9.62 -6.00 -16.06
C VAL A 285 -10.43 -6.67 -14.97
N ASP A 286 -11.60 -7.18 -15.31
CA ASP A 286 -12.48 -7.88 -14.37
C ASP A 286 -12.02 -9.33 -14.18
N LEU A 287 -11.43 -9.62 -13.01
CA LEU A 287 -11.06 -10.97 -12.59
C LEU A 287 -12.21 -11.69 -11.89
N ARG A 288 -13.12 -10.93 -11.25
CA ARG A 288 -14.30 -11.52 -10.59
C ARG A 288 -15.22 -12.21 -11.58
N ALA A 289 -15.42 -11.61 -12.76
CA ALA A 289 -16.21 -12.23 -13.81
C ALA A 289 -15.65 -13.60 -14.22
N VAL A 290 -14.32 -13.74 -14.28
CA VAL A 290 -13.65 -15.02 -14.56
C VAL A 290 -13.80 -16.00 -13.42
N LEU A 291 -13.60 -15.56 -12.17
CA LEU A 291 -13.72 -16.39 -10.97
C LEU A 291 -15.13 -16.98 -10.78
N ARG A 292 -16.15 -16.24 -11.21
CA ARG A 292 -17.56 -16.62 -11.06
C ARG A 292 -18.18 -17.21 -12.34
N ASP A 293 -17.34 -17.51 -13.34
CA ASP A 293 -17.80 -18.23 -14.52
C ASP A 293 -18.12 -19.69 -14.15
N PRO A 294 -19.27 -20.25 -14.59
CA PRO A 294 -19.62 -21.66 -14.33
C PRO A 294 -18.56 -22.68 -14.79
N ASN A 295 -17.77 -22.33 -15.79
CA ASN A 295 -16.69 -23.15 -16.34
C ASN A 295 -15.30 -22.74 -15.83
N TYR A 296 -15.25 -22.01 -14.71
CA TYR A 296 -14.00 -21.49 -14.15
C TYR A 296 -12.90 -22.53 -14.04
N THR A 297 -11.72 -22.17 -14.49
CA THR A 297 -10.47 -22.86 -14.21
C THR A 297 -9.38 -21.87 -13.84
N LEU A 298 -8.42 -22.29 -13.02
CA LEU A 298 -7.26 -21.47 -12.69
C LEU A 298 -6.47 -21.05 -13.94
N PHE A 299 -6.49 -21.87 -14.99
CA PHE A 299 -5.87 -21.53 -16.28
C PHE A 299 -6.52 -20.30 -16.90
N MET A 300 -7.85 -20.18 -16.90
CA MET A 300 -8.58 -19.01 -17.42
C MET A 300 -8.17 -17.75 -16.67
N LEU A 301 -8.10 -17.82 -15.33
CA LEU A 301 -7.68 -16.68 -14.51
C LEU A 301 -6.24 -16.26 -14.82
N LYS A 302 -5.31 -17.21 -14.89
CA LYS A 302 -3.91 -16.92 -15.26
C LYS A 302 -3.79 -16.32 -16.66
N HIS A 303 -4.52 -16.87 -17.63
CA HIS A 303 -4.53 -16.34 -19.00
C HIS A 303 -5.02 -14.88 -19.01
N ARG A 304 -6.11 -14.59 -18.33
CA ARG A 304 -6.65 -13.23 -18.21
C ARG A 304 -5.67 -12.24 -17.58
N ILE A 305 -4.90 -12.68 -16.58
CA ILE A 305 -3.85 -11.86 -15.95
C ILE A 305 -2.70 -11.61 -16.94
N VAL A 306 -2.26 -12.62 -17.67
CA VAL A 306 -1.18 -12.49 -18.67
C VAL A 306 -1.58 -11.52 -19.77
N ASP A 307 -2.78 -11.68 -20.34
CA ASP A 307 -3.30 -10.80 -21.40
C ASP A 307 -3.34 -9.34 -20.96
N ALA A 308 -3.74 -9.10 -19.70
CA ALA A 308 -3.80 -7.77 -19.15
C ALA A 308 -2.43 -7.05 -19.16
N MET A 309 -1.31 -7.77 -19.04
CA MET A 309 0.02 -7.14 -19.02
C MET A 309 0.34 -6.34 -20.27
N SER A 310 -0.23 -6.72 -21.43
CA SER A 310 -0.08 -5.99 -22.70
C SER A 310 -0.65 -4.57 -22.68
N THR A 311 -1.59 -4.31 -21.76
CA THR A 311 -2.27 -3.00 -21.62
C THR A 311 -1.74 -2.16 -20.47
N LYS A 312 -0.70 -2.64 -19.72
CA LYS A 312 -0.10 -1.87 -18.64
C LYS A 312 0.51 -0.58 -19.19
N PRO A 313 0.11 0.61 -18.66
CA PRO A 313 0.63 1.89 -19.16
C PRO A 313 2.11 2.09 -18.79
N GLU A 314 2.80 2.90 -19.58
CA GLU A 314 4.19 3.28 -19.33
C GLU A 314 4.33 4.03 -18.01
N ARG A 315 3.49 5.05 -17.82
CA ARG A 315 3.51 5.93 -16.66
C ARG A 315 2.11 6.44 -16.31
N HIS A 316 1.95 6.99 -15.13
CA HIS A 316 0.78 7.80 -14.75
C HIS A 316 1.01 9.26 -15.13
N HIS A 317 -0.09 10.01 -15.17
CA HIS A 317 -0.10 11.46 -15.41
C HIS A 317 -0.84 12.12 -14.23
N PHE A 318 -0.15 12.22 -13.09
CA PHE A 318 -0.70 12.98 -11.97
C PHE A 318 -0.43 14.46 -12.16
N ASP A 319 -1.47 15.28 -12.14
CA ASP A 319 -1.40 16.73 -12.10
C ASP A 319 -2.13 17.23 -10.85
N LEU A 320 -1.49 18.14 -10.11
CA LEU A 320 -2.05 18.74 -8.90
C LEU A 320 -2.94 19.95 -9.21
N ASN A 321 -2.83 20.50 -10.41
CA ASN A 321 -3.55 21.70 -10.85
C ASN A 321 -4.85 21.38 -11.63
N GLU A 322 -5.05 20.10 -11.95
CA GLU A 322 -6.22 19.62 -12.67
C GLU A 322 -7.11 18.76 -11.76
N ALA A 323 -8.40 18.67 -12.11
CA ALA A 323 -9.28 17.71 -11.45
C ALA A 323 -8.72 16.28 -11.62
N PRO A 324 -8.80 15.43 -10.59
CA PRO A 324 -8.26 14.08 -10.70
C PRO A 324 -8.93 13.29 -11.81
N ASP A 325 -8.17 12.81 -12.79
CA ASP A 325 -8.66 11.83 -13.78
C ASP A 325 -9.12 10.53 -13.13
N ILE A 326 -8.63 10.27 -11.91
CA ILE A 326 -8.92 9.07 -11.15
C ILE A 326 -10.01 9.36 -10.14
N VAL A 327 -11.22 8.91 -10.45
CA VAL A 327 -12.39 9.09 -9.59
C VAL A 327 -12.45 8.10 -8.41
N ARG A 328 -11.67 7.01 -8.48
CA ARG A 328 -11.59 6.03 -7.40
C ARG A 328 -10.87 6.62 -6.20
N PHE A 329 -11.45 6.41 -5.03
CA PHE A 329 -10.79 6.70 -3.76
C PHE A 329 -9.70 5.66 -3.43
N MET A 330 -8.73 6.06 -2.60
CA MET A 330 -7.59 5.21 -2.22
C MET A 330 -8.04 3.92 -1.50
N ASN A 331 -9.09 3.96 -0.69
CA ASN A 331 -9.61 2.82 0.06
C ASN A 331 -10.08 1.65 -0.82
N THR A 332 -10.47 1.89 -2.06
CA THR A 332 -10.90 0.83 -2.99
C THR A 332 -9.71 0.11 -3.62
N THR A 333 -8.58 0.80 -3.79
CA THR A 333 -7.37 0.28 -4.45
C THR A 333 -6.29 -0.17 -3.48
N GLY A 334 -6.44 0.21 -2.23
CA GLY A 334 -5.48 -0.03 -1.18
C GLY A 334 -4.27 0.90 -1.20
N GLY A 335 -4.09 1.64 -0.11
CA GLY A 335 -2.98 2.57 0.14
C GLY A 335 -1.63 1.92 0.39
#